data_2c6ab9ae9860399f0aa3e33c602a015d
#
_entry.id   2c6ab9ae9860399f0aa3e33c602a015d
#
_cell.length_a   1.000
_cell.length_b   1.000
_cell.length_c   1.000
_cell.angle_alpha   90.00
_cell.angle_beta   90.00
_cell.angle_gamma   90.00
#
_symmetry.space_group_name_H-M   'P 1'
#
loop_
_entity.id
_entity.type
_entity.pdbx_description
1 polymer ?
#
loop_
_entity_poly.entity_id
_entity_poly.type
_entity_poly.pdbx_seq_one_letter_code
_entity_poly.pdbx_strand_id
1 'polypeptide(L)'
;VPFIVIFTVIFRKFSRRAYRKVKDATTDINTYLSENLSGIKVTQIFGREDEKMAEFYQKSQTLSKVTQEQIFVFGVFRPLVYMLYISSILCLFYLGGMGHLNNVSFLGQTITGGTIVTFYMYISKFFTPIQNLAEQFNWLQSALASSEKVFSIMDIQPKLVDAPDAIELTDVKG
;
A
#
# COMPACT_ATOMS: atom_id res chain seq x y z
N VAL A 1 -0.65 10.08 21.28
CA VAL A 1 -1.67 9.45 20.44
C VAL A 1 -2.34 10.48 19.49
N PRO A 2 -2.91 11.62 19.93
CA PRO A 2 -3.65 12.52 19.03
C PRO A 2 -2.82 13.05 17.86
N PHE A 3 -1.55 13.36 18.07
CA PHE A 3 -0.64 13.82 17.01
C PHE A 3 -0.43 12.76 15.92
N ILE A 4 -0.33 11.48 16.29
CA ILE A 4 -0.18 10.39 15.34
C ILE A 4 -1.43 10.24 14.49
N VAL A 5 -2.62 10.33 15.09
CA VAL A 5 -3.89 10.22 14.37
C VAL A 5 -4.04 11.37 13.34
N ILE A 6 -3.79 12.61 13.76
CA ILE A 6 -3.85 13.78 12.89
C ILE A 6 -2.87 13.61 11.73
N PHE A 7 -1.65 13.22 12.02
CA PHE A 7 -0.60 13.03 11.03
C PHE A 7 -0.94 11.92 10.05
N THR A 8 -1.49 10.80 10.53
CA THR A 8 -1.94 9.69 9.69
C THR A 8 -3.08 10.09 8.75
N VAL A 9 -4.05 10.88 9.21
CA VAL A 9 -5.14 11.38 8.38
C VAL A 9 -4.63 12.31 7.27
N ILE A 10 -3.71 13.22 7.61
CA ILE A 10 -3.07 14.12 6.64
C ILE A 10 -2.29 13.30 5.60
N PHE A 11 -1.46 12.37 6.05
CA PHE A 11 -0.68 11.49 5.18
C PHE A 11 -1.56 10.69 4.24
N ARG A 12 -2.66 10.10 4.73
CA ARG A 12 -3.61 9.34 3.91
C ARG A 12 -4.13 10.16 2.73
N LYS A 13 -4.40 11.45 2.92
CA LYS A 13 -4.88 12.34 1.86
C LYS A 13 -3.81 12.55 0.77
N PHE A 14 -2.57 12.81 1.16
CA PHE A 14 -1.45 13.01 0.22
C PHE A 14 -1.06 11.71 -0.49
N SER A 15 -0.93 10.63 0.25
CA SER A 15 -0.61 9.30 -0.26
C SER A 15 -1.62 8.85 -1.32
N ARG A 16 -2.92 8.98 -1.04
CA ARG A 16 -3.99 8.60 -1.99
C ARG A 16 -3.92 9.40 -3.29
N ARG A 17 -3.57 10.70 -3.23
CA ARG A 17 -3.38 11.53 -4.43
C ARG A 17 -2.18 11.07 -5.25
N ALA A 18 -1.05 10.83 -4.58
CA ALA A 18 0.16 10.37 -5.24
C ALA A 18 -0.05 9.01 -5.92
N TYR A 19 -0.67 8.05 -5.24
CA TYR A 19 -1.00 6.75 -5.82
C TYR A 19 -1.90 6.84 -7.05
N ARG A 20 -2.93 7.69 -7.03
CA ARG A 20 -3.80 7.87 -8.18
C ARG A 20 -3.03 8.41 -9.38
N LYS A 21 -2.23 9.45 -9.20
CA LYS A 21 -1.40 10.02 -10.27
C LYS A 21 -0.49 8.96 -10.93
N VAL A 22 0.18 8.15 -10.12
CA VAL A 22 1.05 7.07 -10.63
C VAL A 22 0.24 6.03 -11.37
N LYS A 23 -0.92 5.62 -10.83
CA LYS A 23 -1.81 4.66 -11.49
C LYS A 23 -2.29 5.17 -12.84
N ASP A 24 -2.72 6.42 -12.91
CA ASP A 24 -3.22 7.04 -14.14
C ASP A 24 -2.10 7.14 -15.20
N ALA A 25 -0.90 7.58 -14.81
CA ALA A 25 0.25 7.64 -15.70
C ALA A 25 0.73 6.24 -16.15
N THR A 26 0.66 5.22 -15.28
CA THR A 26 0.97 3.84 -15.65
C THR A 26 -0.05 3.29 -16.63
N THR A 27 -1.33 3.57 -16.42
CA THR A 27 -2.38 3.15 -17.35
C THR A 27 -2.19 3.82 -18.71
N ASP A 28 -1.89 5.11 -18.73
CA ASP A 28 -1.68 5.88 -19.97
C ASP A 28 -0.50 5.33 -20.78
N ILE A 29 0.63 5.02 -20.13
CA ILE A 29 1.80 4.45 -20.85
C ILE A 29 1.51 3.02 -21.33
N ASN A 30 0.78 2.21 -20.57
CA ASN A 30 0.43 0.85 -20.98
C ASN A 30 -0.56 0.86 -22.17
N THR A 31 -1.54 1.74 -22.14
CA THR A 31 -2.47 1.93 -23.27
C THR A 31 -1.72 2.36 -24.52
N TYR A 32 -0.86 3.36 -24.38
CA TYR A 32 -0.02 3.84 -25.47
C TYR A 32 0.85 2.73 -26.07
N LEU A 33 1.51 1.93 -25.23
CA LEU A 33 2.32 0.79 -25.69
C LEU A 33 1.47 -0.25 -26.41
N SER A 34 0.31 -0.61 -25.88
CA SER A 34 -0.59 -1.59 -26.48
C SER A 34 -1.07 -1.14 -27.86
N GLU A 35 -1.48 0.13 -28.00
CA GLU A 35 -1.92 0.70 -29.27
C GLU A 35 -0.79 0.75 -30.30
N ASN A 36 0.39 1.24 -29.92
CA ASN A 36 1.50 1.39 -30.85
C ASN A 36 2.13 0.04 -31.24
N LEU A 37 2.18 -0.95 -30.33
CA LEU A 37 2.64 -2.29 -30.67
C LEU A 37 1.67 -3.00 -31.62
N SER A 38 0.37 -2.81 -31.41
CA SER A 38 -0.64 -3.37 -32.32
C SER A 38 -0.60 -2.70 -33.69
N GLY A 39 -0.29 -1.41 -33.74
CA GLY A 39 -0.18 -0.60 -34.97
C GLY A 39 1.24 -0.44 -35.52
N ILE A 40 2.24 -1.20 -35.05
CA ILE A 40 3.66 -0.98 -35.38
C ILE A 40 3.94 -0.97 -36.88
N LYS A 41 3.28 -1.86 -37.64
CA LYS A 41 3.42 -1.92 -39.09
C LYS A 41 2.99 -0.62 -39.78
N VAL A 42 1.93 -0.01 -39.28
CA VAL A 42 1.43 1.27 -39.82
C VAL A 42 2.44 2.38 -39.56
N THR A 43 2.96 2.45 -38.33
CA THR A 43 4.00 3.41 -37.95
C THR A 43 5.23 3.29 -38.85
N GLN A 44 5.69 2.06 -39.11
CA GLN A 44 6.84 1.79 -39.98
C GLN A 44 6.58 2.16 -41.45
N ILE A 45 5.40 1.85 -41.99
CA ILE A 45 5.05 2.18 -43.39
C ILE A 45 5.06 3.70 -43.61
N PHE A 46 4.61 4.47 -42.61
CA PHE A 46 4.58 5.92 -42.68
C PHE A 46 5.85 6.62 -42.18
N GLY A 47 6.87 5.87 -41.71
CA GLY A 47 8.15 6.42 -41.25
C GLY A 47 7.99 7.37 -40.05
N ARG A 48 7.06 7.05 -39.11
CA ARG A 48 6.75 7.91 -37.96
C ARG A 48 7.33 7.39 -36.64
N GLU A 49 8.38 6.60 -36.66
CA GLU A 49 9.00 6.00 -35.50
C GLU A 49 9.55 7.05 -34.52
N ASP A 50 10.21 8.09 -35.05
CA ASP A 50 10.79 9.15 -34.22
C ASP A 50 9.70 9.97 -33.49
N GLU A 51 8.57 10.24 -34.15
CA GLU A 51 7.43 10.93 -33.54
C GLU A 51 6.84 10.09 -32.41
N LYS A 52 6.63 8.80 -32.65
CA LYS A 52 6.11 7.88 -31.65
C LYS A 52 7.08 7.66 -30.47
N MET A 53 8.37 7.67 -30.74
CA MET A 53 9.40 7.61 -29.70
C MET A 53 9.38 8.88 -28.83
N ALA A 54 9.22 10.07 -29.44
CA ALA A 54 9.11 11.33 -28.70
C ALA A 54 7.86 11.38 -27.81
N GLU A 55 6.70 10.92 -28.30
CA GLU A 55 5.48 10.79 -27.51
C GLU A 55 5.66 9.83 -26.32
N PHE A 56 6.27 8.66 -26.56
CA PHE A 56 6.60 7.69 -25.51
C PHE A 56 7.50 8.28 -24.44
N TYR A 57 8.52 9.02 -24.86
CA TYR A 57 9.45 9.66 -23.94
C TYR A 57 8.74 10.69 -23.04
N GLN A 58 7.82 11.49 -23.57
CA GLN A 58 7.02 12.44 -22.78
C GLN A 58 6.15 11.72 -21.74
N LYS A 59 5.48 10.62 -22.12
CA LYS A 59 4.68 9.81 -21.19
C LYS A 59 5.55 9.15 -20.11
N SER A 60 6.72 8.64 -20.49
CA SER A 60 7.70 8.07 -19.57
C SER A 60 8.23 9.12 -18.57
N GLN A 61 8.53 10.33 -19.03
CA GLN A 61 8.92 11.44 -18.14
C GLN A 61 7.79 11.81 -17.16
N THR A 62 6.55 11.82 -17.64
CA THR A 62 5.39 12.09 -16.77
C THR A 62 5.27 11.03 -15.69
N LEU A 63 5.37 9.73 -16.04
CA LEU A 63 5.38 8.63 -15.08
C LEU A 63 6.52 8.76 -14.08
N SER A 64 7.73 9.09 -14.54
CA SER A 64 8.89 9.31 -13.69
C SER A 64 8.65 10.42 -12.66
N LYS A 65 8.11 11.57 -13.09
CA LYS A 65 7.80 12.70 -12.19
C LYS A 65 6.79 12.34 -11.12
N VAL A 66 5.66 11.72 -11.49
CA VAL A 66 4.63 11.37 -10.51
C VAL A 66 5.09 10.26 -9.58
N THR A 67 5.96 9.36 -10.04
CA THR A 67 6.61 8.33 -9.21
C THR A 67 7.57 8.97 -8.20
N GLN A 68 8.36 9.97 -8.61
CA GLN A 68 9.21 10.74 -7.69
C GLN A 68 8.38 11.48 -6.63
N GLU A 69 7.26 12.12 -7.02
CA GLU A 69 6.33 12.73 -6.05
C GLU A 69 5.81 11.71 -5.04
N GLN A 70 5.47 10.50 -5.49
CA GLN A 70 5.03 9.42 -4.62
C GLN A 70 6.12 8.99 -3.65
N ILE A 71 7.33 8.74 -4.14
CA ILE A 71 8.49 8.35 -3.32
C ILE A 71 8.79 9.43 -2.27
N PHE A 72 8.71 10.71 -2.64
CA PHE A 72 8.91 11.81 -1.71
C PHE A 72 7.88 11.82 -0.57
N VAL A 73 6.59 11.63 -0.88
CA VAL A 73 5.52 11.56 0.12
C VAL A 73 5.79 10.45 1.14
N PHE A 74 6.21 9.26 0.68
CA PHE A 74 6.55 8.14 1.56
C PHE A 74 7.89 8.34 2.27
N GLY A 75 8.87 8.89 1.58
CA GLY A 75 10.20 9.17 2.12
C GLY A 75 10.18 10.18 3.27
N VAL A 76 9.22 11.09 3.30
CA VAL A 76 9.03 12.03 4.42
C VAL A 76 8.22 11.41 5.56
N PHE A 77 7.24 10.57 5.25
CA PHE A 77 6.36 10.00 6.27
C PHE A 77 7.10 9.07 7.24
N ARG A 78 7.89 8.12 6.72
CA ARG A 78 8.61 7.15 7.55
C ARG A 78 9.56 7.81 8.58
N PRO A 79 10.45 8.73 8.19
CA PRO A 79 11.30 9.43 9.15
C PRO A 79 10.51 10.24 10.19
N LEU A 80 9.39 10.86 9.81
CA LEU A 80 8.58 11.61 10.77
C LEU A 80 7.94 10.73 11.84
N VAL A 81 7.40 9.57 11.46
CA VAL A 81 6.89 8.58 12.42
C VAL A 81 8.00 8.07 13.32
N TYR A 82 9.20 7.85 12.75
CA TYR A 82 10.36 7.44 13.53
C TYR A 82 10.82 8.53 14.51
N MET A 83 10.81 9.80 14.09
CA MET A 83 11.11 10.92 15.01
C MET A 83 10.11 11.02 16.16
N LEU A 84 8.81 10.79 15.91
CA LEU A 84 7.80 10.75 16.97
C LEU A 84 8.07 9.58 17.94
N TYR A 85 8.47 8.43 17.42
CA TYR A 85 8.86 7.27 18.22
C TYR A 85 10.05 7.60 19.11
N ILE A 86 11.14 8.13 18.57
CA ILE A 86 12.34 8.51 19.33
C ILE A 86 12.01 9.61 20.36
N SER A 87 11.22 10.61 19.98
CA SER A 87 10.80 11.67 20.90
C SER A 87 9.99 11.12 22.08
N SER A 88 9.14 10.11 21.82
CA SER A 88 8.37 9.42 22.88
C SER A 88 9.28 8.68 23.85
N ILE A 89 10.33 8.02 23.35
CA ILE A 89 11.33 7.32 24.17
C ILE A 89 12.13 8.33 24.99
N LEU A 90 12.62 9.40 24.40
CA LEU A 90 13.37 10.45 25.11
C LEU A 90 12.50 11.09 26.22
N CYS A 91 11.24 11.37 25.91
CA CYS A 91 10.30 11.90 26.90
C CYS A 91 10.07 10.90 28.04
N LEU A 92 9.92 9.60 27.74
CA LEU A 92 9.79 8.56 28.74
C LEU A 92 11.02 8.49 29.67
N PHE A 93 12.23 8.46 29.12
CA PHE A 93 13.45 8.39 29.93
C PHE A 93 13.67 9.67 30.73
N TYR A 94 13.41 10.85 30.16
CA TYR A 94 13.55 12.11 30.87
C TYR A 94 12.55 12.23 32.01
N LEU A 95 11.24 12.13 31.72
CA LEU A 95 10.19 12.29 32.74
C LEU A 95 10.16 11.10 33.72
N GLY A 96 10.32 9.87 33.23
CA GLY A 96 10.37 8.69 34.06
C GLY A 96 11.60 8.65 34.94
N GLY A 97 12.79 9.04 34.42
CA GLY A 97 14.02 9.15 35.19
C GLY A 97 13.94 10.22 36.27
N MET A 98 13.46 11.42 35.92
CA MET A 98 13.20 12.49 36.90
C MET A 98 12.20 12.05 37.99
N GLY A 99 11.12 11.39 37.57
CA GLY A 99 10.11 10.85 38.49
C GLY A 99 10.67 9.78 39.42
N HIS A 100 11.56 8.92 38.93
CA HIS A 100 12.24 7.91 39.76
C HIS A 100 13.18 8.55 40.77
N LEU A 101 14.01 9.52 40.33
CA LEU A 101 14.97 10.20 41.22
C LEU A 101 14.26 11.03 42.31
N ASN A 102 13.12 11.61 42.00
CA ASN A 102 12.35 12.46 42.93
C ASN A 102 11.30 11.66 43.72
N ASN A 103 11.27 10.32 43.64
CA ASN A 103 10.27 9.44 44.27
C ASN A 103 8.82 9.87 43.96
N VAL A 104 8.56 10.35 42.76
CA VAL A 104 7.22 10.77 42.35
C VAL A 104 6.32 9.54 42.24
N SER A 105 5.17 9.61 42.88
CA SER A 105 4.12 8.60 42.78
C SER A 105 3.13 8.97 41.69
N PHE A 106 2.89 8.09 40.75
CA PHE A 106 1.88 8.23 39.69
C PHE A 106 0.80 7.16 39.88
N LEU A 107 -0.46 7.54 39.99
CA LEU A 107 -1.59 6.63 40.28
C LEU A 107 -1.40 5.76 41.51
N GLY A 108 -0.76 6.29 42.58
CA GLY A 108 -0.53 5.59 43.80
C GLY A 108 0.65 4.61 43.83
N GLN A 109 1.43 4.54 42.73
CA GLN A 109 2.62 3.70 42.64
C GLN A 109 3.86 4.54 42.37
N THR A 110 4.96 4.24 43.04
CA THR A 110 6.27 4.86 42.81
C THR A 110 6.82 4.44 41.44
N ILE A 111 7.37 5.38 40.69
CA ILE A 111 8.01 5.12 39.40
C ILE A 111 9.33 4.38 39.67
N THR A 112 9.39 3.10 39.32
CA THR A 112 10.59 2.27 39.45
C THR A 112 11.29 2.14 38.08
N GLY A 113 12.57 1.71 38.08
CA GLY A 113 13.27 1.38 36.85
C GLY A 113 12.54 0.32 36.01
N GLY A 114 11.90 -0.66 36.65
CA GLY A 114 11.07 -1.65 35.97
C GLY A 114 9.85 -1.05 35.25
N THR A 115 9.23 -0.03 35.85
CA THR A 115 8.12 0.70 35.22
C THR A 115 8.58 1.38 33.92
N ILE A 116 9.76 2.01 33.91
CA ILE A 116 10.33 2.68 32.76
C ILE A 116 10.59 1.68 31.62
N VAL A 117 11.20 0.52 31.94
CA VAL A 117 11.46 -0.56 30.97
C VAL A 117 10.15 -1.10 30.38
N THR A 118 9.14 -1.31 31.22
CA THR A 118 7.83 -1.78 30.77
C THR A 118 7.17 -0.79 29.80
N PHE A 119 7.19 0.51 30.11
CA PHE A 119 6.67 1.53 29.22
C PHE A 119 7.45 1.65 27.90
N TYR A 120 8.77 1.49 27.94
CA TYR A 120 9.60 1.42 26.73
C TYR A 120 9.16 0.27 25.81
N MET A 121 8.93 -0.92 26.38
CA MET A 121 8.43 -2.07 25.61
C MET A 121 7.04 -1.81 25.01
N TYR A 122 6.14 -1.17 25.76
CA TYR A 122 4.82 -0.82 25.25
C TYR A 122 4.86 0.23 24.15
N ILE A 123 5.73 1.24 24.25
CA ILE A 123 5.93 2.23 23.19
C ILE A 123 6.36 1.52 21.90
N SER A 124 7.36 0.63 21.98
CA SER A 124 7.84 -0.11 20.82
C SER A 124 6.74 -0.98 20.19
N LYS A 125 6.00 -1.72 21.02
CA LYS A 125 4.86 -2.55 20.55
C LYS A 125 3.71 -1.73 19.97
N PHE A 126 3.54 -0.50 20.40
CA PHE A 126 2.50 0.39 19.89
C PHE A 126 2.85 0.98 18.52
N PHE A 127 4.11 1.36 18.31
CA PHE A 127 4.54 1.99 17.04
C PHE A 127 4.71 0.98 15.91
N THR A 128 5.07 -0.26 16.18
CA THR A 128 5.25 -1.31 15.16
C THR A 128 4.00 -1.56 14.32
N PRO A 129 2.80 -1.78 14.89
CA PRO A 129 1.58 -1.93 14.11
C PRO A 129 1.24 -0.70 13.27
N ILE A 130 1.53 0.51 13.78
CA ILE A 130 1.25 1.76 13.04
C ILE A 130 2.11 1.84 11.78
N GLN A 131 3.38 1.44 11.87
CA GLN A 131 4.28 1.42 10.71
C GLN A 131 3.84 0.39 9.66
N ASN A 132 3.29 -0.73 10.08
CA ASN A 132 2.89 -1.83 9.21
C ASN A 132 1.43 -1.73 8.72
N LEU A 133 0.63 -0.85 9.32
CA LEU A 133 -0.82 -0.78 9.05
C LEU A 133 -1.14 -0.53 7.56
N ALA A 134 -0.36 0.31 6.90
CA ALA A 134 -0.56 0.62 5.49
C ALA A 134 -0.33 -0.61 4.59
N GLU A 135 0.69 -1.41 4.89
CA GLU A 135 1.00 -2.65 4.16
C GLU A 135 -0.08 -3.70 4.40
N GLN A 136 -0.51 -3.88 5.65
CA GLN A 136 -1.56 -4.82 6.01
C GLN A 136 -2.90 -4.47 5.37
N PHE A 137 -3.22 -3.19 5.26
CA PHE A 137 -4.44 -2.74 4.59
C PHE A 137 -4.42 -3.03 3.08
N ASN A 138 -3.29 -2.85 2.42
CA ASN A 138 -3.12 -3.20 1.01
C ASN A 138 -3.27 -4.71 0.78
N TRP A 139 -2.68 -5.53 1.66
CA TRP A 139 -2.84 -6.98 1.62
C TRP A 139 -4.30 -7.39 1.77
N LEU A 140 -5.02 -6.80 2.72
CA LEU A 140 -6.44 -7.06 2.93
C LEU A 140 -7.27 -6.71 1.69
N GLN A 141 -7.06 -5.54 1.09
CA GLN A 141 -7.77 -5.13 -0.13
C GLN A 141 -7.49 -6.07 -1.30
N SER A 142 -6.24 -6.48 -1.48
CA SER A 142 -5.86 -7.43 -2.52
C SER A 142 -6.50 -8.81 -2.31
N ALA A 143 -6.53 -9.28 -1.06
CA ALA A 143 -7.18 -10.54 -0.70
C ALA A 143 -8.69 -10.49 -0.95
N LEU A 144 -9.37 -9.41 -0.56
CA LEU A 144 -10.80 -9.22 -0.81
C LEU A 144 -11.14 -9.20 -2.30
N ALA A 145 -10.37 -8.46 -3.11
CA ALA A 145 -10.57 -8.41 -4.55
C ALA A 145 -10.32 -9.77 -5.23
N SER A 146 -9.35 -10.53 -4.74
CA SER A 146 -9.08 -11.89 -5.23
C SER A 146 -10.20 -12.86 -4.84
N SER A 147 -10.70 -12.76 -3.61
CA SER A 147 -11.83 -13.56 -3.13
C SER A 147 -13.10 -13.28 -3.94
N GLU A 148 -13.41 -12.02 -4.22
CA GLU A 148 -14.55 -11.64 -5.06
C GLU A 148 -14.48 -12.30 -6.45
N LYS A 149 -13.30 -12.32 -7.08
CA LYS A 149 -13.10 -13.02 -8.37
C LYS A 149 -13.32 -14.52 -8.25
N VAL A 150 -12.82 -15.16 -7.19
CA VAL A 150 -13.02 -16.59 -6.97
C VAL A 150 -14.52 -16.91 -6.81
N PHE A 151 -15.22 -16.16 -5.95
CA PHE A 151 -16.66 -16.38 -5.75
C PHE A 151 -17.46 -16.08 -7.02
N SER A 152 -17.11 -15.06 -7.79
CA SER A 152 -17.77 -14.77 -9.06
C SER A 152 -17.64 -15.91 -10.08
N ILE A 153 -16.52 -16.65 -10.07
CA ILE A 153 -16.32 -17.82 -10.92
C ILE A 153 -17.12 -19.01 -10.38
N MET A 154 -17.17 -19.19 -9.05
CA MET A 154 -17.96 -20.29 -8.43
C MET A 154 -19.45 -20.10 -8.63
N ASP A 155 -19.94 -18.87 -8.73
CA ASP A 155 -21.35 -18.55 -8.96
C ASP A 155 -21.77 -18.69 -10.44
N ILE A 156 -20.83 -18.91 -11.36
CA ILE A 156 -21.15 -19.16 -12.77
C ILE A 156 -21.83 -20.51 -12.90
N GLN A 157 -23.10 -20.50 -13.25
CA GLN A 157 -23.82 -21.72 -13.60
C GLN A 157 -23.27 -22.31 -14.90
N PRO A 158 -22.97 -23.61 -14.96
CA PRO A 158 -22.54 -24.25 -16.20
C PRO A 158 -23.61 -24.10 -17.27
N LYS A 159 -23.22 -23.60 -18.46
CA LYS A 159 -24.17 -23.43 -19.59
C LYS A 159 -24.60 -24.77 -20.19
N LEU A 160 -23.76 -25.80 -20.05
CA LEU A 160 -24.04 -27.15 -20.47
C LEU A 160 -24.39 -27.95 -19.21
N VAL A 161 -25.65 -28.27 -19.09
CA VAL A 161 -26.21 -29.15 -18.02
C VAL A 161 -26.73 -30.36 -18.73
N ASP A 162 -26.49 -31.54 -18.17
CA ASP A 162 -27.01 -32.79 -18.70
C ASP A 162 -28.54 -32.74 -18.74
N ALA A 163 -29.10 -33.26 -19.83
CA ALA A 163 -30.54 -33.39 -19.94
C ALA A 163 -31.07 -34.31 -18.83
N PRO A 164 -32.32 -34.09 -18.32
CA PRO A 164 -32.88 -34.91 -17.23
C PRO A 164 -32.92 -36.41 -17.55
N ASP A 165 -32.86 -36.77 -18.82
CA ASP A 165 -32.87 -38.12 -19.38
C ASP A 165 -31.50 -38.52 -20.03
N ALA A 166 -30.42 -37.83 -19.67
CA ALA A 166 -29.08 -38.12 -20.19
C ALA A 166 -28.64 -39.56 -19.87
N ILE A 167 -28.21 -40.30 -20.89
CA ILE A 167 -27.76 -41.68 -20.76
C ILE A 167 -26.23 -41.61 -20.54
N GLU A 168 -25.74 -42.33 -19.51
CA GLU A 168 -24.33 -42.51 -19.29
C GLU A 168 -23.75 -43.42 -20.38
N LEU A 169 -22.86 -42.87 -21.24
CA LEU A 169 -22.20 -43.61 -22.28
C LEU A 169 -21.06 -44.43 -21.67
N THR A 170 -21.30 -45.68 -21.40
CA THR A 170 -20.27 -46.67 -20.99
C THR A 170 -19.72 -47.33 -22.23
N ASP A 171 -18.46 -47.16 -22.54
CA ASP A 171 -17.72 -47.76 -23.67
C ASP A 171 -17.60 -46.90 -24.92
N VAL A 172 -17.14 -45.64 -24.74
CA VAL A 172 -16.78 -44.76 -25.85
C VAL A 172 -15.36 -45.13 -26.32
N LYS A 173 -15.26 -45.87 -27.43
CA LYS A 173 -14.00 -46.10 -28.16
C LYS A 173 -13.81 -44.94 -29.12
N GLY A 174 -12.76 -44.08 -28.82
CA GLY A 174 -12.33 -43.02 -29.69
C GLY A 174 -11.48 -43.49 -30.83
#